data_4fd51944764e13977e7664d5f811a6ec
#
_entry.id   4fd51944764e13977e7664d5f811a6ec
#
_cell.length_a   1.000
_cell.length_b   1.000
_cell.length_c   1.000
_cell.angle_alpha   90.00
_cell.angle_beta   90.00
_cell.angle_gamma   90.00
#
_symmetry.space_group_name_H-M   'P 1'
#
loop_
_entity.id
_entity.type
_entity.pdbx_description
1 polymer ?
#
loop_
_entity_poly.entity_id
_entity_poly.type
_entity_poly.pdbx_seq_one_letter_code
_entity_poly.pdbx_strand_id
1 'polypeptide(L)'
;MKKYILTIIPLILISVMFLSGCSLGEMSRENELKSSLESTYEELTSTFSGDSGQYSLVSEYLKSWAKKNSIEIADSGSSYTILSNPATTGFENSEPTVLQCSIRTDDFKNSMQSLAISLTSLLGPEIHGNISLIVTEVDHGEFTGASAADPKYYSSGSFINIDNSDDIELVRAGSYEMDSTMTASLSTSASSYTHAYTITMSISGYHDPFSFENHYPNPVETIGSLLATEKSSGKLFDLASFECESSDGYTPTSATAVVVVNDNDISSFTSKFEKSYNSIKNRFEKLGDNFVYTLTETSLPETVISSDNSNNIISLMYTLQSGIYLQDEDTGEIISASDISYVSTSGGTFTLKMRSRSTDKATLSDMSAEFLTTSGLSDISYSVTDPHMTWSSDSKNGASAFLADALGTKDSITENTLESSDLD
;
A
#
# COMPACT_ATOMS: atom_id res chain seq x y z
N MET A 1 4.36 25.15 -9.27
CA MET A 1 4.32 23.73 -9.59
C MET A 1 4.63 23.45 -11.08
N LYS A 2 3.78 23.77 -12.07
CA LYS A 2 4.06 23.48 -13.50
C LYS A 2 5.49 23.85 -14.01
N LYS A 3 6.13 24.84 -13.46
CA LYS A 3 7.44 25.35 -13.92
C LYS A 3 8.64 24.52 -13.42
N TYR A 4 8.51 23.83 -12.29
CA TYR A 4 9.58 23.01 -11.71
C TYR A 4 9.56 21.59 -12.26
N ILE A 5 8.39 21.00 -12.46
CA ILE A 5 8.19 19.69 -13.10
C ILE A 5 8.84 19.68 -14.50
N LEU A 6 8.63 20.74 -15.30
CA LEU A 6 9.22 20.88 -16.63
C LEU A 6 10.75 21.06 -16.66
N THR A 7 11.39 21.32 -15.53
CA THR A 7 12.85 21.59 -15.48
C THR A 7 13.64 20.36 -15.00
N ILE A 8 13.06 19.47 -14.24
CA ILE A 8 13.74 18.35 -13.56
C ILE A 8 13.48 17.00 -14.25
N ILE A 9 12.32 16.83 -14.89
CA ILE A 9 12.00 15.62 -15.68
C ILE A 9 13.03 15.37 -16.82
N PRO A 10 13.57 16.37 -17.55
CA PRO A 10 14.67 16.15 -18.48
C PRO A 10 15.92 15.57 -17.84
N LEU A 11 16.17 15.85 -16.56
CA LEU A 11 17.33 15.31 -15.83
C LEU A 11 17.23 13.79 -15.63
N ILE A 12 16.05 13.23 -15.33
CA ILE A 12 15.83 11.79 -15.17
C ILE A 12 15.98 11.10 -16.53
N LEU A 13 15.47 11.68 -17.60
CA LEU A 13 15.65 11.17 -18.98
C LEU A 13 17.12 11.19 -19.42
N ILE A 14 17.86 12.21 -19.06
CA ILE A 14 19.31 12.29 -19.28
C ILE A 14 20.01 11.15 -18.55
N SER A 15 19.55 10.76 -17.36
CA SER A 15 20.17 9.72 -16.55
C SER A 15 20.08 8.31 -17.17
N VAL A 16 18.99 7.96 -17.79
CA VAL A 16 18.85 6.68 -18.52
C VAL A 16 19.81 6.64 -19.75
N MET A 17 20.19 7.79 -20.27
CA MET A 17 21.03 7.92 -21.47
C MET A 17 22.54 7.89 -21.17
N PHE A 18 23.01 8.35 -20.01
CA PHE A 18 24.44 8.34 -19.67
C PHE A 18 25.00 6.97 -19.29
N LEU A 19 24.15 5.98 -19.05
CA LEU A 19 24.58 4.60 -18.97
C LEU A 19 25.19 4.09 -20.30
N SER A 20 25.05 4.84 -21.39
CA SER A 20 25.58 4.51 -22.72
C SER A 20 26.76 5.36 -23.22
N GLY A 21 27.30 6.26 -22.42
CA GLY A 21 28.57 7.00 -22.63
C GLY A 21 28.79 7.64 -24.00
N CYS A 22 28.42 8.92 -24.19
CA CYS A 22 29.04 9.80 -25.18
C CYS A 22 28.77 11.28 -24.89
N SER A 23 29.82 12.08 -24.86
CA SER A 23 29.79 13.56 -24.78
C SER A 23 29.89 14.15 -26.18
N LEU A 24 28.92 14.94 -26.58
CA LEU A 24 28.96 16.08 -27.54
C LEU A 24 27.61 16.19 -28.27
N GLY A 25 26.80 17.11 -27.81
CA GLY A 25 25.45 17.38 -28.33
C GLY A 25 24.40 17.55 -27.21
N GLU A 26 24.85 17.64 -25.97
CA GLU A 26 24.02 17.56 -24.75
C GLU A 26 22.83 18.52 -24.75
N MET A 27 23.02 19.76 -25.10
CA MET A 27 21.98 20.79 -25.03
C MET A 27 20.92 20.66 -26.15
N SER A 28 21.26 20.10 -27.32
CA SER A 28 20.29 19.80 -28.38
C SER A 28 19.42 18.61 -28.03
N ARG A 29 20.03 17.57 -27.49
CA ARG A 29 19.36 16.33 -27.10
C ARG A 29 18.43 16.52 -25.90
N GLU A 30 18.86 17.28 -24.90
CA GLU A 30 18.02 17.67 -23.76
C GLU A 30 16.74 18.36 -24.22
N ASN A 31 16.84 19.31 -25.14
CA ASN A 31 15.68 20.01 -25.68
C ASN A 31 14.76 19.10 -26.50
N GLU A 32 15.33 18.15 -27.28
CA GLU A 32 14.55 17.16 -28.01
C GLU A 32 13.77 16.25 -27.09
N LEU A 33 14.40 15.74 -26.04
CA LEU A 33 13.75 14.89 -25.05
C LEU A 33 12.66 15.61 -24.26
N LYS A 34 12.94 16.86 -23.87
CA LYS A 34 11.95 17.70 -23.21
C LYS A 34 10.73 17.92 -24.11
N SER A 35 10.96 18.27 -25.38
CA SER A 35 9.86 18.43 -26.33
C SER A 35 9.10 17.13 -26.59
N SER A 36 9.80 15.99 -26.65
CA SER A 36 9.19 14.67 -26.78
C SER A 36 8.31 14.32 -25.57
N LEU A 37 8.82 14.58 -24.36
CA LEU A 37 8.08 14.34 -23.12
C LEU A 37 6.82 15.24 -23.05
N GLU A 38 6.96 16.53 -23.32
CA GLU A 38 5.83 17.47 -23.33
C GLU A 38 4.77 17.01 -24.33
N SER A 39 5.18 16.65 -25.55
CA SER A 39 4.26 16.18 -26.59
C SER A 39 3.58 14.86 -26.20
N THR A 40 4.32 13.92 -25.61
CA THR A 40 3.76 12.63 -25.16
C THR A 40 2.76 12.84 -24.02
N TYR A 41 3.08 13.69 -23.06
CA TYR A 41 2.17 14.01 -21.96
C TYR A 41 0.89 14.72 -22.44
N GLU A 42 1.00 15.67 -23.39
CA GLU A 42 -0.16 16.32 -24.00
C GLU A 42 -1.02 15.32 -24.79
N GLU A 43 -0.40 14.41 -25.54
CA GLU A 43 -1.12 13.33 -26.25
C GLU A 43 -1.89 12.44 -25.28
N LEU A 44 -1.25 11.96 -24.20
CA LEU A 44 -1.88 11.12 -23.19
C LEU A 44 -3.03 11.84 -22.48
N THR A 45 -2.80 13.05 -21.98
CA THR A 45 -3.82 13.83 -21.27
C THR A 45 -5.00 14.21 -22.15
N SER A 46 -4.79 14.46 -23.45
CA SER A 46 -5.88 14.70 -24.39
C SER A 46 -6.64 13.44 -24.73
N THR A 47 -5.93 12.31 -24.90
CA THR A 47 -6.54 10.99 -25.22
C THR A 47 -7.45 10.52 -24.10
N PHE A 48 -6.99 10.69 -22.85
CA PHE A 48 -7.69 10.20 -21.66
C PHE A 48 -8.47 11.28 -20.88
N SER A 49 -8.75 12.41 -21.50
CA SER A 49 -9.34 13.59 -20.84
C SER A 49 -10.76 13.42 -20.26
N GLY A 50 -11.43 12.31 -20.50
CA GLY A 50 -12.78 12.02 -20.02
C GLY A 50 -12.92 10.63 -19.38
N ASP A 51 -11.84 9.91 -19.24
CA ASP A 51 -11.87 8.51 -18.85
C ASP A 51 -11.76 8.33 -17.33
N SER A 52 -12.45 7.32 -16.86
CA SER A 52 -12.62 6.95 -15.46
C SER A 52 -11.57 5.93 -14.99
N GLY A 53 -10.31 6.02 -15.45
CA GLY A 53 -9.24 5.18 -14.92
C GLY A 53 -9.31 3.70 -15.33
N GLN A 54 -9.68 3.38 -16.57
CA GLN A 54 -9.71 1.99 -17.04
C GLN A 54 -8.39 1.60 -17.69
N TYR A 55 -7.67 0.67 -17.08
CA TYR A 55 -6.41 0.14 -17.62
C TYR A 55 -6.55 -0.44 -19.04
N SER A 56 -7.70 -1.06 -19.36
CA SER A 56 -7.96 -1.62 -20.69
C SER A 56 -7.78 -0.60 -21.82
N LEU A 57 -8.16 0.66 -21.60
CA LEU A 57 -7.98 1.74 -22.58
C LEU A 57 -6.50 2.11 -22.73
N VAL A 58 -5.76 2.13 -21.62
CA VAL A 58 -4.31 2.34 -21.65
C VAL A 58 -3.61 1.21 -22.40
N SER A 59 -3.98 -0.06 -22.18
CA SER A 59 -3.43 -1.20 -22.89
C SER A 59 -3.67 -1.11 -24.41
N GLU A 60 -4.85 -0.69 -24.84
CA GLU A 60 -5.16 -0.48 -26.27
C GLU A 60 -4.33 0.69 -26.86
N TYR A 61 -4.19 1.76 -26.12
CA TYR A 61 -3.31 2.87 -26.52
C TYR A 61 -1.86 2.39 -26.68
N LEU A 62 -1.32 1.66 -25.69
CA LEU A 62 0.05 1.13 -25.73
C LEU A 62 0.29 0.23 -26.93
N LYS A 63 -0.66 -0.62 -27.31
CA LYS A 63 -0.58 -1.46 -28.51
C LYS A 63 -0.49 -0.61 -29.79
N SER A 64 -1.26 0.43 -29.87
CA SER A 64 -1.27 1.36 -31.01
C SER A 64 0.02 2.18 -31.06
N TRP A 65 0.47 2.67 -29.92
CA TRP A 65 1.69 3.43 -29.73
C TRP A 65 2.94 2.61 -30.08
N ALA A 66 3.01 1.37 -29.61
CA ALA A 66 4.10 0.43 -29.91
C ALA A 66 4.23 0.18 -31.42
N LYS A 67 3.10 -0.05 -32.09
CA LYS A 67 3.08 -0.21 -33.55
C LYS A 67 3.57 1.04 -34.30
N LYS A 68 3.15 2.23 -33.86
CA LYS A 68 3.57 3.52 -34.45
C LYS A 68 5.08 3.75 -34.31
N ASN A 69 5.67 3.32 -33.21
CA ASN A 69 7.07 3.56 -32.85
C ASN A 69 7.98 2.35 -33.14
N SER A 70 7.49 1.30 -33.78
CA SER A 70 8.25 0.06 -34.07
C SER A 70 8.78 -0.63 -32.81
N ILE A 71 8.05 -0.55 -31.72
CA ILE A 71 8.32 -1.22 -30.44
C ILE A 71 7.59 -2.56 -30.42
N GLU A 72 8.23 -3.59 -29.88
CA GLU A 72 7.65 -4.91 -29.71
C GLU A 72 6.76 -4.97 -28.47
N ILE A 73 5.63 -5.68 -28.56
CA ILE A 73 4.84 -6.08 -27.39
C ILE A 73 5.34 -7.46 -26.99
N ALA A 74 6.13 -7.52 -25.93
CA ALA A 74 6.73 -8.77 -25.46
C ALA A 74 5.71 -9.68 -24.76
N ASP A 75 4.75 -9.07 -24.03
CA ASP A 75 3.65 -9.76 -23.36
C ASP A 75 2.52 -8.78 -23.00
N SER A 76 1.30 -9.31 -22.76
CA SER A 76 0.19 -8.48 -22.25
C SER A 76 -0.89 -9.34 -21.62
N GLY A 77 -1.40 -8.91 -20.46
CA GLY A 77 -2.55 -9.47 -19.75
C GLY A 77 -3.71 -8.47 -19.67
N SER A 78 -4.66 -8.75 -18.79
CA SER A 78 -5.77 -7.84 -18.49
C SER A 78 -5.32 -6.60 -17.70
N SER A 79 -4.28 -6.76 -16.88
CA SER A 79 -3.79 -5.76 -15.91
C SER A 79 -2.32 -5.36 -16.14
N TYR A 80 -1.67 -5.82 -17.20
CA TYR A 80 -0.30 -5.43 -17.54
C TYR A 80 -0.05 -5.44 -19.06
N THR A 81 0.95 -4.66 -19.49
CA THR A 81 1.45 -4.63 -20.87
C THR A 81 2.96 -4.43 -20.82
N ILE A 82 3.71 -5.29 -21.53
CA ILE A 82 5.17 -5.25 -21.56
C ILE A 82 5.63 -4.88 -22.98
N LEU A 83 6.32 -3.76 -23.06
CA LEU A 83 6.92 -3.24 -24.28
C LEU A 83 8.42 -3.52 -24.26
N SER A 84 9.00 -3.86 -25.41
CA SER A 84 10.43 -4.14 -25.55
C SER A 84 11.03 -3.34 -26.69
N ASN A 85 12.11 -2.61 -26.41
CA ASN A 85 12.97 -1.97 -27.37
C ASN A 85 14.27 -2.78 -27.46
N PRO A 86 14.50 -3.57 -28.53
CA PRO A 86 15.68 -4.40 -28.65
C PRO A 86 16.97 -3.59 -28.68
N ALA A 87 18.06 -4.19 -28.20
CA ALA A 87 19.37 -3.57 -28.20
C ALA A 87 19.79 -3.04 -29.57
N THR A 88 20.47 -1.91 -29.59
CA THR A 88 21.13 -1.42 -30.81
C THR A 88 22.29 -2.34 -31.21
N THR A 89 22.57 -2.40 -32.50
CA THR A 89 23.62 -3.27 -33.04
C THR A 89 24.97 -3.08 -32.35
N GLY A 90 25.51 -4.16 -31.79
CA GLY A 90 26.76 -4.18 -31.03
C GLY A 90 26.57 -4.06 -29.51
N PHE A 91 25.34 -3.88 -29.00
CA PHE A 91 25.00 -3.78 -27.58
C PHE A 91 24.08 -4.89 -27.09
N GLU A 92 23.92 -5.96 -27.87
CA GLU A 92 23.04 -7.10 -27.58
C GLU A 92 23.45 -7.86 -26.30
N ASN A 93 24.71 -7.75 -25.91
CA ASN A 93 25.25 -8.38 -24.71
C ASN A 93 25.34 -7.42 -23.50
N SER A 94 24.86 -6.19 -23.65
CA SER A 94 24.76 -5.26 -22.50
C SER A 94 23.71 -5.74 -21.52
N GLU A 95 23.90 -5.41 -20.24
CA GLU A 95 22.89 -5.71 -19.22
C GLU A 95 21.55 -5.05 -19.59
N PRO A 96 20.42 -5.77 -19.50
CA PRO A 96 19.12 -5.23 -19.83
C PRO A 96 18.68 -4.21 -18.77
N THR A 97 17.93 -3.21 -19.20
CA THR A 97 17.27 -2.24 -18.35
C THR A 97 15.77 -2.49 -18.37
N VAL A 98 15.16 -2.52 -17.20
CA VAL A 98 13.71 -2.60 -17.03
C VAL A 98 13.22 -1.29 -16.44
N LEU A 99 12.24 -0.70 -17.09
CA LEU A 99 11.43 0.39 -16.59
C LEU A 99 10.09 -0.18 -16.16
N GLN A 100 9.55 0.26 -15.05
CA GLN A 100 8.19 -0.04 -14.64
C GLN A 100 7.42 1.25 -14.43
N CYS A 101 6.12 1.21 -14.72
CA CYS A 101 5.20 2.32 -14.54
C CYS A 101 3.84 1.79 -14.13
N SER A 102 3.28 2.30 -13.05
CA SER A 102 1.97 1.94 -12.55
C SER A 102 0.89 2.90 -13.06
N ILE A 103 -0.24 2.34 -13.48
CA ILE A 103 -1.46 3.07 -13.81
C ILE A 103 -2.44 2.88 -12.67
N ARG A 104 -2.57 3.90 -11.84
CA ARG A 104 -3.47 3.89 -10.68
C ARG A 104 -4.88 4.31 -11.11
N THR A 105 -5.86 3.50 -10.78
CA THR A 105 -7.28 3.79 -11.13
C THR A 105 -7.85 4.95 -10.32
N ASP A 106 -7.35 5.14 -9.09
CA ASP A 106 -7.72 6.21 -8.17
C ASP A 106 -6.96 7.53 -8.40
N ASP A 107 -5.79 7.48 -9.07
CA ASP A 107 -4.98 8.64 -9.45
C ASP A 107 -4.54 8.59 -10.92
N PHE A 108 -5.51 8.35 -11.78
CA PHE A 108 -5.29 8.14 -13.20
C PHE A 108 -4.62 9.31 -13.91
N LYS A 109 -4.93 10.53 -13.50
CA LYS A 109 -4.38 11.74 -14.11
C LYS A 109 -2.86 11.86 -13.88
N ASN A 110 -2.39 11.59 -12.67
CA ASN A 110 -0.96 11.64 -12.35
C ASN A 110 -0.22 10.44 -12.97
N SER A 111 -0.87 9.27 -13.10
CA SER A 111 -0.33 8.12 -13.82
C SER A 111 0.05 8.43 -15.26
N MET A 112 -0.64 9.39 -15.92
CA MET A 112 -0.28 9.80 -17.28
C MET A 112 1.07 10.52 -17.34
N GLN A 113 1.50 11.16 -16.27
CA GLN A 113 2.83 11.76 -16.17
C GLN A 113 3.92 10.69 -16.11
N SER A 114 3.79 9.71 -15.24
CA SER A 114 4.73 8.59 -15.12
C SER A 114 4.78 7.78 -16.42
N LEU A 115 3.63 7.57 -17.06
CA LEU A 115 3.57 6.91 -18.36
C LEU A 115 4.28 7.70 -19.46
N ALA A 116 4.12 9.03 -19.50
CA ALA A 116 4.82 9.88 -20.47
C ALA A 116 6.34 9.81 -20.30
N ILE A 117 6.82 9.85 -19.05
CA ILE A 117 8.24 9.69 -18.72
C ILE A 117 8.73 8.32 -19.20
N SER A 118 8.00 7.26 -18.89
CA SER A 118 8.36 5.88 -19.23
C SER A 118 8.44 5.65 -20.74
N LEU A 119 7.43 6.10 -21.50
CA LEU A 119 7.40 5.97 -22.95
C LEU A 119 8.50 6.79 -23.63
N THR A 120 8.77 7.99 -23.13
CA THR A 120 9.86 8.84 -23.63
C THR A 120 11.22 8.20 -23.33
N SER A 121 11.39 7.62 -22.13
CA SER A 121 12.61 6.92 -21.73
C SER A 121 12.85 5.66 -22.57
N LEU A 122 11.80 4.93 -22.92
CA LEU A 122 11.90 3.72 -23.76
C LEU A 122 12.46 4.04 -25.16
N LEU A 123 12.15 5.22 -25.71
CA LEU A 123 12.60 5.67 -27.04
C LEU A 123 13.84 6.56 -27.03
N GLY A 124 14.19 7.10 -25.85
CA GLY A 124 15.19 8.16 -25.72
C GLY A 124 16.62 7.81 -26.16
N PRO A 125 17.21 6.66 -25.81
CA PRO A 125 18.60 6.36 -26.11
C PRO A 125 18.82 6.04 -27.61
N GLU A 126 19.87 6.61 -28.19
CA GLU A 126 20.31 6.23 -29.56
C GLU A 126 21.10 4.93 -29.57
N ILE A 127 21.84 4.66 -28.48
CA ILE A 127 22.64 3.46 -28.27
C ILE A 127 22.25 2.88 -26.93
N HIS A 128 21.76 1.65 -26.93
CA HIS A 128 21.27 0.99 -25.71
C HIS A 128 21.35 -0.53 -25.80
N GLY A 129 21.42 -1.19 -24.66
CA GLY A 129 21.10 -2.61 -24.50
C GLY A 129 19.59 -2.85 -24.63
N ASN A 130 19.12 -4.04 -24.31
CA ASN A 130 17.68 -4.29 -24.27
C ASN A 130 17.01 -3.39 -23.20
N ILE A 131 15.95 -2.69 -23.60
CA ILE A 131 15.11 -1.92 -22.66
C ILE A 131 13.71 -2.52 -22.72
N SER A 132 13.17 -2.85 -21.56
CA SER A 132 11.77 -3.25 -21.40
C SER A 132 11.03 -2.23 -20.55
N LEU A 133 9.77 -1.96 -20.91
CA LEU A 133 8.85 -1.16 -20.10
C LEU A 133 7.67 -2.04 -19.70
N ILE A 134 7.50 -2.23 -18.40
CA ILE A 134 6.39 -2.94 -17.79
C ILE A 134 5.39 -1.89 -17.34
N VAL A 135 4.20 -1.85 -17.94
CA VAL A 135 3.10 -0.98 -17.52
C VAL A 135 2.07 -1.85 -16.82
N THR A 136 1.78 -1.55 -15.56
CA THR A 136 0.93 -2.35 -14.68
C THR A 136 -0.29 -1.55 -14.23
N GLU A 137 -1.37 -2.24 -13.88
CA GLU A 137 -2.53 -1.68 -13.22
C GLU A 137 -2.36 -1.74 -11.71
N VAL A 138 -2.69 -0.64 -11.05
CA VAL A 138 -2.93 -0.59 -9.61
C VAL A 138 -4.39 -0.22 -9.39
N ASP A 139 -5.19 -1.18 -8.96
CA ASP A 139 -6.62 -0.98 -8.73
C ASP A 139 -6.90 -0.72 -7.25
N HIS A 140 -7.30 0.50 -6.93
CA HIS A 140 -7.57 0.94 -5.55
C HIS A 140 -6.47 0.58 -4.53
N GLY A 141 -5.21 0.64 -4.96
CA GLY A 141 -4.05 0.31 -4.14
C GLY A 141 -3.58 -1.14 -4.23
N GLU A 142 -4.31 -2.04 -4.90
CA GLU A 142 -3.83 -3.40 -5.17
C GLU A 142 -2.91 -3.45 -6.40
N PHE A 143 -1.70 -3.98 -6.24
CA PHE A 143 -0.69 -4.15 -7.29
C PHE A 143 -0.95 -5.39 -8.16
N THR A 144 -2.20 -5.53 -8.64
CA THR A 144 -2.67 -6.71 -9.39
C THR A 144 -1.92 -6.90 -10.70
N GLY A 145 -1.51 -5.82 -11.34
CA GLY A 145 -0.77 -5.85 -12.60
C GLY A 145 0.65 -6.38 -12.42
N ALA A 146 1.35 -5.94 -11.37
CA ALA A 146 2.70 -6.41 -11.08
C ALA A 146 2.70 -7.90 -10.71
N SER A 147 1.78 -8.34 -9.87
CA SER A 147 1.64 -9.75 -9.47
C SER A 147 1.25 -10.68 -10.63
N ALA A 148 0.56 -10.18 -11.65
CA ALA A 148 0.10 -10.97 -12.79
C ALA A 148 1.17 -11.15 -13.88
N ALA A 149 2.17 -10.28 -13.96
CA ALA A 149 3.24 -10.36 -14.95
C ALA A 149 4.24 -11.49 -14.62
N ASP A 150 4.76 -12.18 -15.65
CA ASP A 150 5.73 -13.26 -15.45
C ASP A 150 7.01 -12.72 -14.79
N PRO A 151 7.47 -13.30 -13.66
CA PRO A 151 8.67 -12.87 -12.93
C PRO A 151 9.95 -12.76 -13.79
N LYS A 152 10.04 -13.47 -14.92
CA LYS A 152 11.18 -13.37 -15.83
C LYS A 152 11.42 -11.95 -16.35
N TYR A 153 10.38 -11.13 -16.48
CA TYR A 153 10.49 -9.75 -16.98
C TYR A 153 11.08 -8.79 -15.94
N TYR A 154 11.09 -9.16 -14.68
CA TYR A 154 11.70 -8.37 -13.60
C TYR A 154 13.20 -8.66 -13.43
N SER A 155 13.74 -9.67 -14.15
CA SER A 155 15.17 -9.99 -14.10
C SER A 155 15.96 -9.05 -15.01
N SER A 156 16.76 -8.16 -14.44
CA SER A 156 17.52 -7.15 -15.17
C SER A 156 18.81 -6.75 -14.47
N GLY A 157 19.74 -6.13 -15.20
CA GLY A 157 20.92 -5.49 -14.62
C GLY A 157 20.59 -4.14 -13.96
N SER A 158 19.56 -3.45 -14.48
CA SER A 158 19.04 -2.20 -13.91
C SER A 158 17.52 -2.21 -13.95
N PHE A 159 16.89 -1.97 -12.80
CA PHE A 159 15.45 -1.85 -12.65
C PHE A 159 15.10 -0.45 -12.10
N ILE A 160 14.22 0.27 -12.80
CA ILE A 160 13.81 1.63 -12.43
C ILE A 160 12.29 1.67 -12.40
N ASN A 161 11.72 1.79 -11.20
CA ASN A 161 10.29 2.06 -11.04
C ASN A 161 10.02 3.56 -11.17
N ILE A 162 9.07 3.94 -12.01
CA ILE A 162 8.66 5.31 -12.28
C ILE A 162 7.24 5.46 -11.78
N ASP A 163 7.11 5.84 -10.52
CA ASP A 163 5.83 5.98 -9.85
C ASP A 163 5.36 7.44 -9.76
N ASN A 164 4.11 7.61 -9.35
CA ASN A 164 3.51 8.91 -9.13
C ASN A 164 3.96 9.49 -7.79
N SER A 165 4.51 10.68 -7.84
CA SER A 165 4.76 11.50 -6.66
C SER A 165 4.52 12.96 -7.02
N ASP A 166 4.00 13.75 -6.08
CA ASP A 166 3.89 15.19 -6.21
C ASP A 166 5.27 15.87 -6.20
N ASP A 167 6.27 15.23 -5.58
CA ASP A 167 7.66 15.64 -5.51
C ASP A 167 8.57 14.68 -6.30
N ILE A 168 9.74 15.20 -6.72
CA ILE A 168 10.74 14.40 -7.41
C ILE A 168 11.69 13.84 -6.36
N GLU A 169 11.59 12.53 -6.16
CA GLU A 169 12.32 11.80 -5.15
C GLU A 169 12.95 10.53 -5.72
N LEU A 170 14.14 10.19 -5.25
CA LEU A 170 14.78 8.90 -5.48
C LEU A 170 14.67 8.08 -4.20
N VAL A 171 13.82 7.06 -4.22
CA VAL A 171 13.76 6.06 -3.15
C VAL A 171 14.70 4.91 -3.48
N ARG A 172 15.55 4.49 -2.53
CA ARG A 172 16.59 3.46 -2.73
C ARG A 172 16.23 2.10 -2.20
N ALA A 173 15.32 2.03 -1.23
CA ALA A 173 14.89 0.77 -0.66
C ALA A 173 13.49 0.92 -0.05
N GLY A 174 12.76 -0.20 0.01
CA GLY A 174 11.58 -0.34 0.87
C GLY A 174 11.99 -0.51 2.33
N SER A 175 11.00 -0.78 3.16
CA SER A 175 11.19 -1.04 4.59
C SER A 175 11.53 -2.50 4.88
N TYR A 176 11.95 -2.76 6.11
CA TYR A 176 11.82 -4.09 6.70
C TYR A 176 10.36 -4.35 7.03
N GLU A 177 9.88 -5.55 6.73
CA GLU A 177 8.52 -6.01 7.00
C GLU A 177 8.52 -7.26 7.87
N MET A 178 7.49 -7.41 8.69
CA MET A 178 7.29 -8.53 9.61
C MET A 178 5.80 -8.77 9.78
N ASP A 179 5.36 -10.01 9.55
CA ASP A 179 3.98 -10.44 9.80
C ASP A 179 3.88 -11.17 11.13
N SER A 180 2.95 -10.73 11.96
CA SER A 180 2.63 -11.30 13.26
C SER A 180 1.27 -11.99 13.23
N THR A 181 1.15 -13.17 13.84
CA THR A 181 -0.09 -13.91 13.96
C THR A 181 -0.34 -14.30 15.41
N MET A 182 -1.51 -13.98 15.92
CA MET A 182 -1.98 -14.25 17.28
C MET A 182 -3.16 -15.20 17.22
N THR A 183 -3.12 -16.31 17.97
CA THR A 183 -4.17 -17.34 17.91
C THR A 183 -4.55 -17.87 19.29
N ALA A 184 -5.84 -18.20 19.46
CA ALA A 184 -6.33 -18.90 20.63
C ALA A 184 -7.48 -19.83 20.27
N SER A 185 -7.58 -20.96 20.95
CA SER A 185 -8.76 -21.84 20.86
C SER A 185 -9.92 -21.20 21.62
N LEU A 186 -11.09 -21.18 20.99
CA LEU A 186 -12.30 -20.60 21.56
C LEU A 186 -13.23 -21.67 22.11
N SER A 187 -13.72 -21.46 23.32
CA SER A 187 -14.87 -22.17 23.87
C SER A 187 -16.12 -21.28 23.77
N THR A 188 -17.25 -21.88 23.64
CA THR A 188 -18.55 -21.23 23.53
C THR A 188 -19.50 -21.62 24.65
N SER A 189 -20.47 -20.75 24.95
CA SER A 189 -21.53 -20.97 25.92
C SER A 189 -22.84 -20.33 25.44
N ALA A 190 -23.95 -20.64 26.09
CA ALA A 190 -25.17 -19.88 25.89
C ALA A 190 -24.99 -18.47 26.47
N SER A 191 -25.54 -17.44 25.80
CA SER A 191 -25.56 -16.08 26.35
C SER A 191 -26.48 -16.00 27.57
N SER A 192 -26.08 -15.18 28.55
CA SER A 192 -26.91 -14.81 29.69
C SER A 192 -27.81 -13.59 29.39
N TYR A 193 -27.67 -12.95 28.23
CA TYR A 193 -28.37 -11.74 27.83
C TYR A 193 -29.28 -11.99 26.63
N THR A 194 -30.16 -11.05 26.30
CA THR A 194 -31.25 -11.27 25.36
C THR A 194 -31.29 -10.29 24.19
N HIS A 195 -30.49 -9.21 24.21
CA HIS A 195 -30.46 -8.22 23.14
C HIS A 195 -29.18 -8.30 22.34
N ALA A 196 -29.27 -8.82 21.13
CA ALA A 196 -28.12 -8.95 20.22
C ALA A 196 -28.03 -7.77 19.26
N TYR A 197 -26.79 -7.32 19.02
CA TYR A 197 -26.45 -6.26 18.09
C TYR A 197 -25.31 -6.69 17.18
N THR A 198 -25.42 -6.28 15.92
CA THR A 198 -24.31 -6.31 14.97
C THR A 198 -23.71 -4.91 14.89
N ILE A 199 -22.40 -4.82 15.10
CA ILE A 199 -21.59 -3.64 14.89
C ILE A 199 -20.85 -3.85 13.59
N THR A 200 -21.06 -2.98 12.60
CA THR A 200 -20.38 -3.06 11.30
C THR A 200 -19.67 -1.76 11.02
N MET A 201 -18.42 -1.84 10.59
CA MET A 201 -17.69 -0.73 10.02
C MET A 201 -17.11 -1.15 8.68
N SER A 202 -17.26 -0.31 7.66
CA SER A 202 -16.65 -0.50 6.35
C SER A 202 -16.17 0.84 5.77
N ILE A 203 -15.11 0.76 4.98
CA ILE A 203 -14.52 1.85 4.21
C ILE A 203 -14.47 1.43 2.74
N SER A 204 -14.65 2.40 1.83
CA SER A 204 -14.59 2.12 0.40
C SER A 204 -13.15 2.10 -0.08
N GLY A 205 -12.80 1.11 -0.90
CA GLY A 205 -11.49 0.96 -1.52
C GLY A 205 -10.45 0.26 -0.62
N TYR A 206 -9.33 -0.07 -1.22
CA TYR A 206 -8.16 -0.62 -0.53
C TYR A 206 -7.25 0.52 -0.11
N HIS A 207 -6.66 0.39 1.08
CA HIS A 207 -5.80 1.43 1.65
C HIS A 207 -4.51 0.81 2.15
N ASP A 208 -3.38 1.37 1.69
CA ASP A 208 -2.08 1.04 2.24
C ASP A 208 -2.01 1.54 3.69
N PRO A 209 -1.83 0.65 4.68
CA PRO A 209 -1.77 1.03 6.09
C PRO A 209 -0.55 1.91 6.43
N PHE A 210 0.45 1.96 5.55
CA PHE A 210 1.69 2.70 5.72
C PHE A 210 1.74 4.01 4.94
N SER A 211 0.66 4.36 4.21
CA SER A 211 0.48 5.68 3.60
C SER A 211 -0.19 6.64 4.60
N PHE A 212 0.62 7.39 5.35
CA PHE A 212 0.14 8.25 6.42
C PHE A 212 -0.45 9.58 5.95
N GLU A 213 -0.22 10.01 4.73
CA GLU A 213 -0.82 11.20 4.15
C GLU A 213 -2.34 11.07 4.00
N ASN A 214 -2.81 9.85 3.68
CA ASN A 214 -4.21 9.50 3.50
C ASN A 214 -4.64 8.47 4.55
N HIS A 215 -4.44 8.78 5.81
CA HIS A 215 -4.75 7.86 6.90
C HIS A 215 -6.25 7.57 6.97
N TYR A 216 -6.62 6.30 6.86
CA TYR A 216 -7.97 5.76 6.99
C TYR A 216 -8.15 5.04 8.33
N PRO A 217 -9.38 5.05 8.91
CA PRO A 217 -9.61 4.29 10.13
C PRO A 217 -9.62 2.79 9.84
N ASN A 218 -8.85 2.01 10.59
CA ASN A 218 -8.93 0.56 10.51
C ASN A 218 -10.26 0.07 11.13
N PRO A 219 -11.13 -0.64 10.39
CA PRO A 219 -12.41 -1.13 10.90
C PRO A 219 -12.28 -2.07 12.10
N VAL A 220 -11.26 -2.94 12.11
CA VAL A 220 -11.00 -3.89 13.21
C VAL A 220 -10.60 -3.14 14.48
N GLU A 221 -9.64 -2.22 14.37
CA GLU A 221 -9.19 -1.40 15.49
C GLU A 221 -10.34 -0.53 16.05
N THR A 222 -11.14 0.05 15.16
CA THR A 222 -12.28 0.91 15.56
C THR A 222 -13.30 0.13 16.38
N ILE A 223 -13.72 -1.05 15.91
CA ILE A 223 -14.67 -1.90 16.65
C ILE A 223 -14.03 -2.44 17.93
N GLY A 224 -12.78 -2.93 17.86
CA GLY A 224 -12.04 -3.41 19.03
C GLY A 224 -11.91 -2.35 20.13
N SER A 225 -11.60 -1.13 19.76
CA SER A 225 -11.52 0.02 20.68
C SER A 225 -12.87 0.37 21.31
N LEU A 226 -13.97 0.29 20.56
CA LEU A 226 -15.33 0.44 21.11
C LEU A 226 -15.61 -0.64 22.16
N LEU A 227 -15.41 -1.92 21.82
CA LEU A 227 -15.67 -3.05 22.74
C LEU A 227 -14.83 -2.95 24.00
N ALA A 228 -13.55 -2.60 23.87
CA ALA A 228 -12.66 -2.38 25.00
C ALA A 228 -13.12 -1.22 25.90
N THR A 229 -13.57 -0.12 25.28
CA THR A 229 -14.09 1.04 26.01
C THR A 229 -15.40 0.72 26.74
N GLU A 230 -16.29 -0.07 26.13
CA GLU A 230 -17.52 -0.52 26.80
C GLU A 230 -17.20 -1.41 28.00
N LYS A 231 -16.30 -2.39 27.81
CA LYS A 231 -15.88 -3.31 28.87
C LYS A 231 -15.21 -2.58 30.04
N SER A 232 -14.28 -1.67 29.75
CA SER A 232 -13.58 -0.86 30.78
C SER A 232 -14.52 0.07 31.56
N SER A 233 -15.64 0.44 30.93
CA SER A 233 -16.72 1.23 31.59
C SER A 233 -17.68 0.36 32.41
N GLY A 234 -17.39 -0.92 32.58
CA GLY A 234 -18.19 -1.87 33.37
C GLY A 234 -19.46 -2.34 32.67
N LYS A 235 -19.56 -2.22 31.35
CA LYS A 235 -20.71 -2.73 30.60
C LYS A 235 -20.66 -4.25 30.47
N LEU A 236 -21.81 -4.87 30.64
CA LEU A 236 -21.95 -6.32 30.57
C LEU A 236 -22.48 -6.70 29.19
N PHE A 237 -21.67 -7.41 28.45
CA PHE A 237 -22.02 -8.00 27.14
C PHE A 237 -21.18 -9.24 26.88
N ASP A 238 -21.70 -10.13 26.07
CA ASP A 238 -21.01 -11.29 25.52
C ASP A 238 -20.64 -11.01 24.07
N LEU A 239 -19.43 -11.43 23.64
CA LEU A 239 -19.00 -11.40 22.24
C LEU A 239 -19.41 -12.73 21.58
N ALA A 240 -20.13 -12.67 20.49
CA ALA A 240 -20.51 -13.86 19.73
C ALA A 240 -19.57 -14.12 18.54
N SER A 241 -19.16 -13.07 17.84
CA SER A 241 -18.21 -13.15 16.72
C SER A 241 -17.50 -11.81 16.49
N PHE A 242 -16.31 -11.89 15.88
CA PHE A 242 -15.58 -10.75 15.38
C PHE A 242 -14.82 -11.17 14.11
N GLU A 243 -15.22 -10.64 12.97
CA GLU A 243 -14.74 -11.01 11.66
C GLU A 243 -14.40 -9.76 10.84
N CYS A 244 -13.47 -9.88 9.90
CA CYS A 244 -13.20 -8.82 8.92
C CYS A 244 -13.07 -9.38 7.50
N GLU A 245 -13.26 -8.50 6.51
CA GLU A 245 -12.86 -8.70 5.13
C GLU A 245 -11.57 -7.93 4.91
N SER A 246 -10.54 -8.63 4.44
CA SER A 246 -9.23 -8.04 4.17
C SER A 246 -8.63 -8.59 2.89
N SER A 247 -7.87 -7.75 2.18
CA SER A 247 -6.91 -8.16 1.17
C SER A 247 -5.54 -8.29 1.81
N ASP A 248 -4.74 -9.25 1.34
CA ASP A 248 -3.41 -9.48 1.90
C ASP A 248 -2.52 -8.23 1.77
N GLY A 249 -2.03 -7.75 2.90
CA GLY A 249 -1.17 -6.57 2.96
C GLY A 249 -1.87 -5.21 3.08
N TYR A 250 -3.20 -5.15 3.04
CA TYR A 250 -3.97 -3.90 3.13
C TYR A 250 -4.76 -3.80 4.42
N THR A 251 -5.13 -2.57 4.77
CA THR A 251 -6.10 -2.32 5.86
C THR A 251 -7.42 -3.02 5.52
N PRO A 252 -8.04 -3.76 6.47
CA PRO A 252 -9.34 -4.39 6.24
C PRO A 252 -10.39 -3.39 5.72
N THR A 253 -11.09 -3.75 4.65
CA THR A 253 -12.14 -2.89 4.08
C THR A 253 -13.42 -2.91 4.89
N SER A 254 -13.66 -3.99 5.65
CA SER A 254 -14.79 -4.07 6.57
C SER A 254 -14.48 -4.96 7.78
N ALA A 255 -15.17 -4.68 8.88
CA ALA A 255 -15.19 -5.54 10.05
C ALA A 255 -16.61 -5.57 10.65
N THR A 256 -16.95 -6.72 11.25
CA THR A 256 -18.24 -6.95 11.89
C THR A 256 -18.06 -7.69 13.20
N ALA A 257 -18.66 -7.18 14.27
CA ALA A 257 -18.76 -7.87 15.55
C ALA A 257 -20.23 -8.08 15.94
N VAL A 258 -20.55 -9.26 16.47
CA VAL A 258 -21.86 -9.55 17.06
C VAL A 258 -21.71 -9.63 18.56
N VAL A 259 -22.51 -8.84 19.28
CA VAL A 259 -22.53 -8.80 20.74
C VAL A 259 -23.93 -9.03 21.29
N VAL A 260 -24.02 -9.63 22.46
CA VAL A 260 -25.28 -9.76 23.21
C VAL A 260 -25.17 -8.93 24.50
N VAL A 261 -25.99 -7.91 24.63
CA VAL A 261 -25.85 -6.87 25.66
C VAL A 261 -26.83 -7.11 26.81
N ASN A 262 -26.40 -6.84 28.04
CA ASN A 262 -27.27 -6.88 29.23
C ASN A 262 -28.37 -5.81 29.11
N ASP A 263 -29.60 -6.17 29.45
CA ASP A 263 -30.79 -5.30 29.35
C ASP A 263 -30.62 -3.95 30.04
N ASN A 264 -29.92 -3.91 31.18
CA ASN A 264 -29.66 -2.67 31.92
C ASN A 264 -28.61 -1.77 31.28
N ASP A 265 -27.81 -2.31 30.37
CA ASP A 265 -26.70 -1.59 29.75
C ASP A 265 -27.01 -1.10 28.31
N ILE A 266 -28.12 -1.51 27.70
CA ILE A 266 -28.47 -1.19 26.31
C ILE A 266 -28.37 0.32 26.02
N SER A 267 -29.05 1.15 26.80
CA SER A 267 -29.09 2.59 26.57
C SER A 267 -27.71 3.23 26.65
N SER A 268 -26.87 2.77 27.59
CA SER A 268 -25.51 3.29 27.76
C SER A 268 -24.56 2.78 26.67
N PHE A 269 -24.71 1.52 26.23
CA PHE A 269 -23.97 0.93 25.13
C PHE A 269 -24.25 1.68 23.80
N THR A 270 -25.52 1.89 23.48
CA THR A 270 -25.93 2.68 22.30
C THR A 270 -25.38 4.10 22.35
N SER A 271 -25.47 4.78 23.51
CA SER A 271 -24.95 6.15 23.65
C SER A 271 -23.43 6.22 23.46
N LYS A 272 -22.70 5.18 23.85
CA LYS A 272 -21.26 5.12 23.68
C LYS A 272 -20.86 4.83 22.24
N PHE A 273 -21.61 3.95 21.57
CA PHE A 273 -21.49 3.74 20.12
C PHE A 273 -21.68 5.06 19.36
N GLU A 274 -22.75 5.84 19.67
CA GLU A 274 -23.00 7.13 19.03
C GLU A 274 -21.83 8.12 19.23
N LYS A 275 -21.20 8.11 20.41
CA LYS A 275 -19.99 8.93 20.66
C LYS A 275 -18.80 8.46 19.83
N SER A 276 -18.60 7.15 19.71
CA SER A 276 -17.56 6.57 18.86
C SER A 276 -17.81 6.95 17.41
N TYR A 277 -19.03 6.77 16.89
CA TYR A 277 -19.42 7.18 15.55
C TYR A 277 -19.10 8.66 15.27
N ASN A 278 -19.52 9.56 16.15
CA ASN A 278 -19.26 10.98 15.97
C ASN A 278 -17.77 11.33 16.04
N SER A 279 -17.00 10.65 16.88
CA SER A 279 -15.55 10.83 16.96
C SER A 279 -14.86 10.44 15.66
N ILE A 280 -15.19 9.27 15.10
CA ILE A 280 -14.66 8.79 13.83
C ILE A 280 -15.07 9.74 12.69
N LYS A 281 -16.34 10.10 12.60
CA LYS A 281 -16.85 11.02 11.59
C LYS A 281 -16.14 12.37 11.60
N ASN A 282 -15.88 12.93 12.79
CA ASN A 282 -15.19 14.21 12.91
C ASN A 282 -13.69 14.11 12.59
N ARG A 283 -13.04 13.01 13.00
CA ARG A 283 -11.62 12.79 12.76
C ARG A 283 -11.32 12.54 11.26
N PHE A 284 -12.24 11.86 10.58
CA PHE A 284 -12.12 11.47 9.18
C PHE A 284 -13.16 12.18 8.30
N GLU A 285 -13.43 13.46 8.57
CA GLU A 285 -14.43 14.27 7.84
C GLU A 285 -14.19 14.25 6.32
N LYS A 286 -12.93 14.15 5.87
CA LYS A 286 -12.56 14.07 4.45
C LYS A 286 -13.10 12.82 3.74
N LEU A 287 -13.42 11.75 4.48
CA LEU A 287 -14.00 10.53 3.89
C LEU A 287 -15.44 10.73 3.41
N GLY A 288 -16.15 11.72 3.96
CA GLY A 288 -17.54 11.98 3.59
C GLY A 288 -18.43 10.76 3.80
N ASP A 289 -19.07 10.31 2.72
CA ASP A 289 -19.96 9.13 2.72
C ASP A 289 -19.22 7.82 2.39
N ASN A 290 -17.88 7.84 2.30
CA ASN A 290 -17.08 6.65 1.94
C ASN A 290 -16.87 5.68 3.10
N PHE A 291 -17.47 5.92 4.26
CA PHE A 291 -17.46 4.95 5.34
C PHE A 291 -18.87 4.70 5.89
N VAL A 292 -19.10 3.47 6.36
CA VAL A 292 -20.30 3.05 7.07
C VAL A 292 -19.89 2.58 8.47
N TYR A 293 -20.55 3.09 9.51
CA TYR A 293 -20.35 2.62 10.88
C TYR A 293 -21.72 2.54 11.56
N THR A 294 -22.20 1.32 11.82
CA THR A 294 -23.56 1.07 12.27
C THR A 294 -23.63 0.13 13.46
N LEU A 295 -24.65 0.30 14.29
CA LEU A 295 -25.09 -0.62 15.34
C LEU A 295 -26.55 -1.00 15.03
N THR A 296 -26.79 -2.28 14.75
CA THR A 296 -28.10 -2.77 14.30
C THR A 296 -28.55 -3.95 15.15
N GLU A 297 -29.79 -3.94 15.63
CA GLU A 297 -30.35 -5.13 16.30
C GLU A 297 -30.34 -6.32 15.34
N THR A 298 -29.99 -7.50 15.89
CA THR A 298 -29.94 -8.75 15.14
C THR A 298 -30.59 -9.88 15.94
N SER A 299 -30.77 -11.04 15.29
CA SER A 299 -31.22 -12.25 15.96
C SER A 299 -30.23 -12.72 17.00
N LEU A 300 -30.76 -13.27 18.12
CA LEU A 300 -29.90 -13.83 19.16
C LEU A 300 -29.09 -15.00 18.59
N PRO A 301 -27.75 -15.00 18.74
CA PRO A 301 -26.91 -16.11 18.31
C PRO A 301 -27.17 -17.37 19.19
N GLU A 302 -26.97 -18.56 18.64
CA GLU A 302 -27.11 -19.79 19.38
C GLU A 302 -26.11 -19.92 20.54
N THR A 303 -24.89 -19.44 20.30
CA THR A 303 -23.81 -19.42 21.29
C THR A 303 -23.01 -18.12 21.20
N VAL A 304 -22.34 -17.80 22.28
CA VAL A 304 -21.36 -16.72 22.40
C VAL A 304 -20.01 -17.29 22.79
N ILE A 305 -18.95 -16.55 22.52
CA ILE A 305 -17.60 -16.86 22.99
C ILE A 305 -17.60 -16.82 24.52
N SER A 306 -16.94 -17.78 25.15
CA SER A 306 -16.87 -17.82 26.63
C SER A 306 -16.34 -16.51 27.19
N SER A 307 -16.76 -16.16 28.40
CA SER A 307 -16.38 -14.90 29.04
C SER A 307 -14.86 -14.72 29.14
N ASP A 308 -14.13 -15.79 29.43
CA ASP A 308 -12.67 -15.74 29.55
C ASP A 308 -12.02 -15.45 28.18
N ASN A 309 -12.38 -16.20 27.13
CA ASN A 309 -11.87 -15.93 25.77
C ASN A 309 -12.28 -14.54 25.28
N SER A 310 -13.53 -14.12 25.51
CA SER A 310 -14.00 -12.79 25.14
C SER A 310 -13.20 -11.69 25.84
N ASN A 311 -12.92 -11.85 27.14
CA ASN A 311 -12.10 -10.88 27.88
C ASN A 311 -10.67 -10.84 27.37
N ASN A 312 -10.07 -11.99 27.05
CA ASN A 312 -8.72 -12.07 26.50
C ASN A 312 -8.62 -11.38 25.13
N ILE A 313 -9.58 -11.63 24.23
CA ILE A 313 -9.65 -10.96 22.92
C ILE A 313 -9.76 -9.43 23.09
N ILE A 314 -10.72 -8.97 23.91
CA ILE A 314 -10.96 -7.54 24.14
C ILE A 314 -9.74 -6.88 24.81
N SER A 315 -9.09 -7.58 25.75
CA SER A 315 -7.87 -7.10 26.41
C SER A 315 -6.73 -6.96 25.41
N LEU A 316 -6.53 -7.94 24.54
CA LEU A 316 -5.55 -7.88 23.45
C LEU A 316 -5.83 -6.67 22.56
N MET A 317 -7.05 -6.50 22.06
CA MET A 317 -7.44 -5.39 21.20
C MET A 317 -7.24 -4.01 21.85
N TYR A 318 -7.28 -3.93 23.17
CA TYR A 318 -7.06 -2.69 23.91
C TYR A 318 -5.57 -2.36 24.10
N THR A 319 -4.75 -3.39 24.26
CA THR A 319 -3.33 -3.23 24.64
C THR A 319 -2.39 -3.34 23.46
N LEU A 320 -2.84 -3.93 22.36
CA LEU A 320 -2.04 -4.11 21.15
C LEU A 320 -1.85 -2.76 20.46
N GLN A 321 -0.62 -2.38 20.23
CA GLN A 321 -0.31 -1.15 19.54
C GLN A 321 -0.46 -1.32 18.03
N SER A 322 -1.36 -0.54 17.42
CA SER A 322 -1.56 -0.40 15.98
C SER A 322 -1.39 1.07 15.58
N GLY A 323 -0.94 1.33 14.36
CA GLY A 323 -0.59 2.65 13.88
C GLY A 323 0.91 2.96 14.02
N ILE A 324 1.24 4.25 14.15
CA ILE A 324 2.63 4.71 14.29
C ILE A 324 3.22 4.20 15.61
N TYR A 325 4.32 3.45 15.51
CA TYR A 325 5.05 2.92 16.64
C TYR A 325 6.20 3.84 17.07
N LEU A 326 6.99 4.29 16.09
CA LEU A 326 8.11 5.19 16.31
C LEU A 326 8.16 6.27 15.23
N GLN A 327 8.31 7.51 15.67
CA GLN A 327 8.48 8.68 14.82
C GLN A 327 9.68 9.48 15.30
N ASP A 328 10.47 10.01 14.40
CA ASP A 328 11.57 10.92 14.72
C ASP A 328 11.01 12.25 15.24
N GLU A 329 11.47 12.67 16.42
CA GLU A 329 10.95 13.88 17.09
C GLU A 329 11.40 15.18 16.40
N ASP A 330 12.55 15.16 15.70
CA ASP A 330 13.14 16.35 15.09
C ASP A 330 12.61 16.57 13.67
N THR A 331 12.48 15.50 12.89
CA THR A 331 12.06 15.54 11.47
C THR A 331 10.57 15.29 11.29
N GLY A 332 9.95 14.56 12.22
CA GLY A 332 8.58 14.07 12.08
C GLY A 332 8.45 12.85 11.16
N GLU A 333 9.56 12.29 10.70
CA GLU A 333 9.58 11.10 9.86
C GLU A 333 9.11 9.86 10.64
N ILE A 334 8.26 9.04 10.02
CA ILE A 334 7.77 7.81 10.63
C ILE A 334 8.80 6.70 10.38
N ILE A 335 9.36 6.19 11.45
CA ILE A 335 10.39 5.14 11.43
C ILE A 335 9.76 3.76 11.40
N SER A 336 8.67 3.57 12.14
CA SER A 336 7.98 2.29 12.20
C SER A 336 6.51 2.42 12.51
N ALA A 337 5.74 1.49 11.97
CA ALA A 337 4.31 1.40 12.18
C ALA A 337 3.83 -0.05 12.07
N SER A 338 2.62 -0.29 12.57
CA SER A 338 1.93 -1.58 12.43
C SER A 338 0.46 -1.37 12.12
N ASP A 339 -0.16 -2.35 11.46
CA ASP A 339 -1.60 -2.35 11.20
C ASP A 339 -2.19 -3.74 11.43
N ILE A 340 -3.44 -3.78 11.89
CA ILE A 340 -4.20 -5.02 12.03
C ILE A 340 -4.80 -5.34 10.66
N SER A 341 -4.27 -6.37 10.01
CA SER A 341 -4.68 -6.78 8.67
C SER A 341 -5.78 -7.84 8.65
N TYR A 342 -6.01 -8.53 9.77
CA TYR A 342 -7.02 -9.61 9.82
C TYR A 342 -7.51 -9.87 11.23
N VAL A 343 -8.80 -10.17 11.37
CA VAL A 343 -9.40 -10.75 12.58
C VAL A 343 -10.46 -11.76 12.19
N SER A 344 -10.49 -12.91 12.89
CA SER A 344 -11.55 -13.91 12.81
C SER A 344 -11.72 -14.64 14.13
N THR A 345 -12.96 -15.01 14.44
CA THR A 345 -13.33 -15.88 15.56
C THR A 345 -14.02 -17.17 15.09
N SER A 346 -13.97 -17.44 13.79
CA SER A 346 -14.66 -18.56 13.16
C SER A 346 -13.97 -19.92 13.42
N GLY A 347 -14.71 -21.02 13.25
CA GLY A 347 -14.15 -22.37 13.37
C GLY A 347 -13.63 -22.74 14.76
N GLY A 348 -14.06 -22.06 15.83
CA GLY A 348 -13.60 -22.30 17.19
C GLY A 348 -12.17 -21.80 17.46
N THR A 349 -11.67 -20.89 16.65
CA THR A 349 -10.33 -20.31 16.79
C THR A 349 -10.41 -18.79 16.62
N PHE A 350 -9.77 -18.08 17.54
CA PHE A 350 -9.46 -16.66 17.33
C PHE A 350 -8.16 -16.57 16.54
N THR A 351 -8.16 -15.74 15.51
CA THR A 351 -6.96 -15.38 14.74
C THR A 351 -6.93 -13.87 14.54
N LEU A 352 -5.82 -13.26 14.85
CA LEU A 352 -5.52 -11.87 14.54
C LEU A 352 -4.17 -11.82 13.84
N LYS A 353 -4.10 -11.09 12.73
CA LYS A 353 -2.82 -10.84 12.03
C LYS A 353 -2.52 -9.35 12.01
N MET A 354 -1.24 -9.05 12.13
CA MET A 354 -0.70 -7.71 11.98
C MET A 354 0.47 -7.72 11.02
N ARG A 355 0.58 -6.67 10.23
CA ARG A 355 1.78 -6.34 9.47
C ARG A 355 2.49 -5.18 10.14
N SER A 356 3.79 -5.26 10.22
CA SER A 356 4.63 -4.19 10.78
C SER A 356 5.74 -3.87 9.81
N ARG A 357 6.00 -2.58 9.62
CA ARG A 357 7.10 -2.07 8.80
C ARG A 357 7.99 -1.12 9.59
N SER A 358 9.27 -1.12 9.27
CA SER A 358 10.24 -0.18 9.83
C SER A 358 11.39 0.08 8.88
N THR A 359 11.88 1.31 8.85
CA THR A 359 13.14 1.66 8.17
C THR A 359 14.36 1.12 8.95
N ASP A 360 14.17 0.74 10.23
CA ASP A 360 15.19 0.11 11.08
C ASP A 360 14.78 -1.31 11.53
N LYS A 361 15.57 -2.30 11.15
CA LYS A 361 15.31 -3.71 11.48
C LYS A 361 15.27 -3.98 13.00
N ALA A 362 16.07 -3.26 13.80
CA ALA A 362 16.10 -3.48 15.25
C ALA A 362 14.77 -3.13 15.89
N THR A 363 14.11 -2.08 15.41
CA THR A 363 12.78 -1.64 15.89
C THR A 363 11.71 -2.71 15.68
N LEU A 364 11.73 -3.47 14.59
CA LEU A 364 10.80 -4.61 14.42
C LEU A 364 11.00 -5.70 15.47
N SER A 365 12.23 -5.92 15.92
CA SER A 365 12.50 -6.88 17.00
C SER A 365 11.92 -6.40 18.33
N ASP A 366 11.99 -5.10 18.61
CA ASP A 366 11.39 -4.50 19.81
C ASP A 366 9.86 -4.58 19.75
N MET A 367 9.24 -4.28 18.61
CA MET A 367 7.80 -4.44 18.36
C MET A 367 7.38 -5.91 18.56
N SER A 368 8.13 -6.87 18.02
CA SER A 368 7.86 -8.30 18.20
C SER A 368 7.88 -8.72 19.66
N ALA A 369 8.85 -8.24 20.45
CA ALA A 369 8.93 -8.53 21.88
C ALA A 369 7.74 -7.93 22.67
N GLU A 370 7.27 -6.75 22.28
CA GLU A 370 6.09 -6.12 22.87
C GLU A 370 4.81 -6.91 22.52
N PHE A 371 4.63 -7.30 21.26
CA PHE A 371 3.47 -8.09 20.82
C PHE A 371 3.45 -9.47 21.47
N LEU A 372 4.60 -10.13 21.62
CA LEU A 372 4.72 -11.38 22.36
C LEU A 372 4.28 -11.21 23.81
N THR A 373 4.73 -10.13 24.47
CA THR A 373 4.37 -9.85 25.85
C THR A 373 2.88 -9.56 26.00
N THR A 374 2.33 -8.71 25.14
CA THR A 374 0.90 -8.33 25.14
C THR A 374 0.00 -9.54 24.89
N SER A 375 0.36 -10.40 23.93
CA SER A 375 -0.36 -11.64 23.63
C SER A 375 -0.31 -12.62 24.80
N GLY A 376 0.86 -12.77 25.44
CA GLY A 376 1.05 -13.64 26.60
C GLY A 376 0.23 -13.18 27.81
N LEU A 377 0.10 -11.89 28.03
CA LEU A 377 -0.76 -11.33 29.10
C LEU A 377 -2.25 -11.58 28.84
N SER A 378 -2.65 -11.78 27.59
CA SER A 378 -4.01 -12.10 27.17
C SER A 378 -4.25 -13.61 26.97
N ASP A 379 -3.32 -14.47 27.35
CA ASP A 379 -3.37 -15.93 27.15
C ASP A 379 -3.61 -16.31 25.67
N ILE A 380 -2.96 -15.59 24.77
CA ILE A 380 -3.04 -15.76 23.32
C ILE A 380 -1.65 -16.14 22.78
N SER A 381 -1.57 -17.17 21.95
CA SER A 381 -0.32 -17.62 21.32
C SER A 381 0.12 -16.62 20.26
N TYR A 382 1.43 -16.36 20.18
CA TYR A 382 2.06 -15.45 19.24
C TYR A 382 3.03 -16.21 18.33
N SER A 383 3.02 -15.88 17.05
CA SER A 383 4.01 -16.29 16.06
C SER A 383 4.32 -15.14 15.13
N VAL A 384 5.52 -15.12 14.57
CA VAL A 384 6.03 -14.02 13.76
C VAL A 384 6.94 -14.55 12.66
N THR A 385 6.95 -13.89 11.49
CA THR A 385 7.92 -14.12 10.42
C THR A 385 9.25 -13.43 10.76
N ASP A 386 10.34 -13.94 10.19
CA ASP A 386 11.62 -13.23 10.29
C ASP A 386 11.53 -11.90 9.53
N PRO A 387 12.00 -10.78 10.12
CA PRO A 387 12.03 -9.49 9.44
C PRO A 387 12.86 -9.56 8.16
N HIS A 388 12.25 -9.21 7.05
CA HIS A 388 12.88 -9.14 5.73
C HIS A 388 12.68 -7.75 5.11
N MET A 389 13.56 -7.36 4.21
CA MET A 389 13.42 -6.13 3.46
C MET A 389 12.51 -6.39 2.26
N THR A 390 11.52 -5.52 2.02
CA THR A 390 10.56 -5.69 0.93
C THR A 390 11.28 -5.61 -0.41
N TRP A 391 12.14 -4.60 -0.59
CA TRP A 391 13.05 -4.50 -1.72
C TRP A 391 14.26 -3.62 -1.36
N SER A 392 15.36 -3.73 -2.11
CA SER A 392 16.52 -2.87 -1.91
C SER A 392 17.31 -2.69 -3.18
N SER A 393 17.85 -1.48 -3.39
CA SER A 393 18.88 -1.25 -4.40
C SER A 393 20.27 -1.39 -3.77
N ASP A 394 21.23 -1.98 -4.51
CA ASP A 394 22.64 -1.86 -4.12
C ASP A 394 23.04 -0.37 -4.26
N SER A 395 23.50 0.23 -3.16
CA SER A 395 23.99 1.62 -3.14
C SER A 395 25.19 1.84 -4.09
N LYS A 396 25.82 0.76 -4.57
CA LYS A 396 26.88 0.75 -5.59
C LYS A 396 26.33 0.61 -7.00
N ASN A 397 25.00 0.44 -7.17
CA ASN A 397 24.39 0.42 -8.48
C ASN A 397 24.62 1.74 -9.20
N GLY A 398 25.26 1.67 -10.39
CA GLY A 398 25.60 2.85 -11.18
C GLY A 398 24.38 3.71 -11.54
N ALA A 399 23.21 3.11 -11.73
CA ALA A 399 21.97 3.82 -12.00
C ALA A 399 21.52 4.66 -10.79
N SER A 400 21.51 4.07 -9.58
CA SER A 400 21.15 4.79 -8.36
C SER A 400 22.11 5.95 -8.05
N ALA A 401 23.43 5.71 -8.20
CA ALA A 401 24.44 6.76 -7.99
C ALA A 401 24.28 7.90 -9.00
N PHE A 402 24.01 7.57 -10.25
CA PHE A 402 23.81 8.54 -11.33
C PHE A 402 22.53 9.36 -11.13
N LEU A 403 21.40 8.74 -10.79
CA LEU A 403 20.14 9.41 -10.50
C LEU A 403 20.30 10.38 -9.31
N ALA A 404 21.01 9.96 -8.26
CA ALA A 404 21.32 10.80 -7.12
C ALA A 404 22.17 12.03 -7.49
N ASP A 405 23.18 11.87 -8.36
CA ASP A 405 24.00 12.98 -8.85
C ASP A 405 23.16 13.93 -9.73
N ALA A 406 22.29 13.40 -10.57
CA ALA A 406 21.41 14.17 -11.44
C ALA A 406 20.37 15.00 -10.67
N LEU A 407 19.84 14.48 -9.56
CA LEU A 407 18.92 15.22 -8.69
C LEU A 407 19.60 16.37 -7.94
N GLY A 408 20.90 16.24 -7.66
CA GLY A 408 21.75 17.35 -7.18
C GLY A 408 21.49 17.84 -5.76
N THR A 409 20.48 17.32 -5.07
CA THR A 409 20.14 17.69 -3.70
C THR A 409 19.93 16.44 -2.83
N LYS A 410 20.47 16.47 -1.61
CA LYS A 410 20.24 15.36 -0.65
C LYS A 410 18.78 15.26 -0.23
N ASP A 411 18.03 16.34 -0.28
CA ASP A 411 16.64 16.42 0.15
C ASP A 411 15.68 15.69 -0.81
N SER A 412 16.17 15.24 -1.97
CA SER A 412 15.41 14.44 -2.94
C SER A 412 15.84 12.97 -2.96
N ILE A 413 16.52 12.49 -1.93
CA ILE A 413 16.97 11.11 -1.83
C ILE A 413 16.49 10.53 -0.51
N THR A 414 15.60 9.56 -0.60
CA THR A 414 15.12 8.75 0.52
C THR A 414 15.79 7.39 0.50
N GLU A 415 16.45 7.05 1.59
CA GLU A 415 17.18 5.77 1.69
C GLU A 415 16.22 4.60 1.81
N ASN A 416 15.10 4.75 2.54
CA ASN A 416 14.05 3.74 2.71
C ASN A 416 12.68 4.38 2.87
N THR A 417 11.62 3.70 2.45
CA THR A 417 10.23 4.12 2.64
C THR A 417 9.41 3.02 3.33
N LEU A 418 8.41 3.43 4.11
CA LEU A 418 7.41 2.52 4.68
C LEU A 418 6.28 2.21 3.69
N GLU A 419 6.06 3.08 2.72
CA GLU A 419 4.97 2.94 1.76
C GLU A 419 5.15 1.72 0.86
N SER A 420 4.04 1.11 0.50
CA SER A 420 4.01 0.00 -0.45
C SER A 420 4.26 0.48 -1.88
N SER A 421 4.91 -0.35 -2.67
CA SER A 421 5.17 -0.09 -4.08
C SER A 421 5.01 -1.37 -4.91
N ASP A 422 5.04 -1.23 -6.24
CA ASP A 422 5.08 -2.38 -7.17
C ASP A 422 6.33 -3.27 -6.99
N LEU A 423 7.29 -2.86 -6.16
CA LEU A 423 8.53 -3.58 -5.88
C LEU A 423 8.44 -4.48 -4.65
N ASP A 424 7.38 -4.36 -3.84
CA ASP A 424 7.12 -5.19 -2.64
C ASP A 424 6.68 -6.67 -2.99
#